data_1e661abb7b323b0e81206c5be2377b16
#
_entry.id   1e661abb7b323b0e81206c5be2377b16
#
_cell.length_a   1.000
_cell.length_b   1.000
_cell.length_c   1.000
_cell.angle_alpha   90.00
_cell.angle_beta   90.00
_cell.angle_gamma   90.00
#
_symmetry.space_group_name_H-M   'P 1'
#
loop_
_entity.id
_entity.type
_entity.pdbx_description
1 polymer ?
#
loop_
_entity_poly.entity_id
_entity_poly.type
_entity_poly.pdbx_seq_one_letter_code
_entity_poly.pdbx_strand_id
1 'polypeptide(L)'
;MYYGLTAMKKKSVAVVIISNGPGELTTWVNPVVDEFNKIKKSLCDDDKHDFTLRLVLVPCPNATGKEFLVANSWNKFELITKSKSFWKLLIKPHSFADWPKKGIVIFLGGDQFWSVLLAKRLGYLNITYAEWVSRWPQWTDEIAAMN
;
A
#
# COMPACT_ATOMS: atom_id res chain seq x y z
N MET A 1 44.95 2.53 8.94
CA MET A 1 43.75 3.29 9.28
C MET A 1 42.65 2.86 8.35
N TYR A 2 41.77 1.97 8.80
CA TYR A 2 40.59 1.58 8.03
C TYR A 2 39.51 2.60 8.33
N TYR A 3 39.20 3.47 7.37
CA TYR A 3 37.99 4.29 7.39
C TYR A 3 36.81 3.34 7.16
N GLY A 4 36.10 3.02 8.23
CA GLY A 4 34.82 2.32 8.13
C GLY A 4 33.86 3.18 7.35
N LEU A 5 33.57 2.78 6.13
CA LEU A 5 32.42 3.29 5.35
C LEU A 5 31.17 2.93 6.17
N THR A 6 30.67 3.88 6.95
CA THR A 6 29.34 3.79 7.56
C THR A 6 28.35 3.75 6.40
N ALA A 7 27.84 2.56 6.08
CA ALA A 7 26.77 2.39 5.11
C ALA A 7 25.63 3.34 5.50
N MET A 8 25.36 4.33 4.67
CA MET A 8 24.25 5.27 4.90
C MET A 8 22.95 4.47 4.96
N LYS A 9 22.27 4.51 6.11
CA LYS A 9 21.01 3.79 6.31
C LYS A 9 19.98 4.33 5.30
N LYS A 10 19.56 3.48 4.35
CA LYS A 10 18.54 3.83 3.35
C LYS A 10 17.27 4.30 4.04
N LYS A 11 16.62 5.33 3.49
CA LYS A 11 15.33 5.81 3.97
C LYS A 11 14.24 4.90 3.46
N SER A 12 13.58 4.16 4.35
CA SER A 12 12.44 3.32 3.98
C SER A 12 11.20 4.17 3.68
N VAL A 13 10.52 3.85 2.57
CA VAL A 13 9.26 4.46 2.11
C VAL A 13 8.24 3.34 1.93
N ALA A 14 7.08 3.46 2.57
CA ALA A 14 6.02 2.48 2.42
C ALA A 14 5.16 2.77 1.18
N VAL A 15 4.90 1.73 0.39
CA VAL A 15 3.86 1.71 -0.64
C VAL A 15 2.76 0.78 -0.15
N VAL A 16 1.64 1.35 0.26
CA VAL A 16 0.51 0.63 0.87
C VAL A 16 -0.62 0.56 -0.14
N ILE A 17 -0.98 -0.63 -0.55
CA ILE A 17 -2.12 -0.85 -1.45
C ILE A 17 -3.34 -1.23 -0.63
N ILE A 18 -4.48 -0.60 -0.91
CA ILE A 18 -5.78 -0.95 -0.36
C ILE A 18 -6.62 -1.66 -1.42
N SER A 19 -7.16 -2.80 -1.03
CA SER A 19 -8.09 -3.59 -1.85
C SER A 19 -9.01 -4.43 -0.94
N ASN A 20 -10.03 -5.07 -1.51
CA ASN A 20 -10.97 -5.83 -0.70
C ASN A 20 -11.38 -7.18 -1.27
N GLY A 21 -11.54 -7.33 -2.56
CA GLY A 21 -12.12 -8.51 -3.18
C GLY A 21 -11.14 -9.32 -4.03
N PRO A 22 -11.47 -10.59 -4.33
CA PRO A 22 -10.61 -11.44 -5.14
C PRO A 22 -10.48 -10.94 -6.59
N GLY A 23 -11.52 -10.31 -7.11
CA GLY A 23 -11.51 -9.71 -8.45
C GLY A 23 -10.50 -8.57 -8.54
N GLU A 24 -10.57 -7.61 -7.61
CA GLU A 24 -9.67 -6.47 -7.56
C GLU A 24 -8.21 -6.90 -7.35
N LEU A 25 -7.98 -7.95 -6.54
CA LEU A 25 -6.63 -8.47 -6.33
C LEU A 25 -5.98 -8.92 -7.64
N THR A 26 -6.70 -9.68 -8.46
CA THR A 26 -6.16 -10.23 -9.72
C THR A 26 -6.14 -9.20 -10.84
N THR A 27 -7.17 -8.36 -10.92
CA THR A 27 -7.38 -7.42 -12.02
C THR A 27 -6.58 -6.12 -11.85
N TRP A 28 -6.47 -5.62 -10.62
CA TRP A 28 -5.85 -4.32 -10.33
C TRP A 28 -4.57 -4.43 -9.50
N VAL A 29 -4.62 -5.14 -8.36
CA VAL A 29 -3.48 -5.18 -7.44
C VAL A 29 -2.29 -5.88 -8.05
N ASN A 30 -2.47 -7.07 -8.60
CA ASN A 30 -1.36 -7.85 -9.13
C ASN A 30 -0.61 -7.16 -10.28
N PRO A 31 -1.28 -6.60 -11.30
CA PRO A 31 -0.62 -5.84 -12.38
C PRO A 31 0.12 -4.59 -11.87
N VAL A 32 -0.49 -3.83 -10.94
CA VAL A 32 0.16 -2.64 -10.35
C VAL A 32 1.41 -3.03 -9.57
N VAL A 33 1.36 -4.12 -8.81
CA VAL A 33 2.51 -4.64 -8.06
C VAL A 33 3.62 -5.12 -9.01
N ASP A 34 3.27 -5.78 -10.10
CA ASP A 34 4.26 -6.24 -11.08
C ASP A 34 4.96 -5.06 -11.75
N GLU A 35 4.21 -4.04 -12.11
CA GLU A 35 4.79 -2.83 -12.70
C GLU A 35 5.64 -2.06 -11.69
N PHE A 36 5.15 -1.91 -10.45
CA PHE A 36 5.94 -1.30 -9.39
C PHE A 36 7.27 -2.02 -9.18
N ASN A 37 7.28 -3.36 -9.16
CA ASN A 37 8.51 -4.13 -8.97
C ASN A 37 9.51 -3.97 -10.11
N LYS A 38 9.04 -3.70 -11.34
CA LYS A 38 9.91 -3.38 -12.47
C LYS A 38 10.60 -2.03 -12.29
N ILE A 39 9.82 -1.00 -11.92
CA ILE A 39 10.34 0.35 -11.76
C ILE A 39 11.08 0.56 -10.43
N LYS A 40 10.80 -0.26 -9.40
CA LYS A 40 11.44 -0.18 -8.08
C LYS A 40 12.96 -0.15 -8.20
N LYS A 41 13.54 -0.96 -9.08
CA LYS A 41 14.99 -1.01 -9.29
C LYS A 41 15.55 0.33 -9.74
N SER A 42 14.90 0.96 -10.72
CA SER A 42 15.33 2.29 -11.21
C SER A 42 15.12 3.39 -10.16
N LEU A 43 14.09 3.29 -9.33
CA LEU A 43 13.84 4.24 -8.25
C LEU A 43 14.83 4.10 -7.09
N CYS A 44 15.45 2.93 -6.94
CA CYS A 44 16.43 2.63 -5.89
C CYS A 44 17.89 2.87 -6.33
N ASP A 45 18.15 3.22 -7.61
CA ASP A 45 19.52 3.37 -8.16
C ASP A 45 20.36 4.43 -7.43
N ASP A 46 19.74 5.40 -6.78
CA ASP A 46 20.42 6.42 -5.98
C ASP A 46 20.91 5.93 -4.59
N ASP A 47 20.69 4.66 -4.23
CA ASP A 47 21.01 4.06 -2.92
C ASP A 47 20.42 4.80 -1.70
N LYS A 48 19.57 5.82 -1.91
CA LYS A 48 19.03 6.67 -0.84
C LYS A 48 17.73 6.14 -0.25
N HIS A 49 16.93 5.43 -1.04
CA HIS A 49 15.61 4.96 -0.63
C HIS A 49 15.47 3.45 -0.79
N ASP A 50 14.69 2.86 0.12
CA ASP A 50 14.21 1.50 0.03
C ASP A 50 12.68 1.51 0.12
N PHE A 51 12.01 0.82 -0.80
CA PHE A 51 10.56 0.78 -0.88
C PHE A 51 10.03 -0.54 -0.32
N THR A 52 9.12 -0.43 0.64
CA THR A 52 8.42 -1.57 1.23
C THR A 52 7.00 -1.65 0.67
N LEU A 53 6.63 -2.80 0.11
CA LEU A 53 5.31 -2.99 -0.47
C LEU A 53 4.39 -3.71 0.53
N ARG A 54 3.24 -3.12 0.82
CA ARG A 54 2.29 -3.61 1.82
C ARG A 54 0.87 -3.64 1.25
N LEU A 55 0.12 -4.67 1.61
CA LEU A 55 -1.29 -4.81 1.21
C LEU A 55 -2.18 -4.73 2.45
N VAL A 56 -3.21 -3.92 2.38
CA VAL A 56 -4.26 -3.83 3.40
C VAL A 56 -5.58 -4.25 2.78
N LEU A 57 -6.08 -5.39 3.24
CA LEU A 57 -7.40 -5.89 2.86
C LEU A 57 -8.44 -5.24 3.77
N VAL A 58 -9.33 -4.43 3.19
CA VAL A 58 -10.41 -3.78 3.93
C VAL A 58 -11.64 -4.70 4.05
N PRO A 59 -12.48 -4.52 5.07
CA PRO A 59 -13.71 -5.27 5.19
C PRO A 59 -14.62 -5.06 3.97
N CYS A 60 -15.16 -6.16 3.44
CA CYS A 60 -16.09 -6.14 2.31
C CYS A 60 -17.14 -7.22 2.49
N PRO A 61 -18.44 -6.91 2.25
CA PRO A 61 -19.50 -7.92 2.32
C PRO A 61 -19.31 -9.07 1.31
N ASN A 62 -18.64 -8.79 0.20
CA ASN A 62 -18.39 -9.77 -0.88
C ASN A 62 -17.05 -10.50 -0.74
N ALA A 63 -16.34 -10.31 0.37
CA ALA A 63 -15.07 -11.00 0.60
C ALA A 63 -15.31 -12.51 0.80
N THR A 64 -14.48 -13.32 0.13
CA THR A 64 -14.55 -14.78 0.22
C THR A 64 -13.78 -15.34 1.42
N GLY A 65 -12.94 -14.50 2.06
CA GLY A 65 -11.99 -14.88 3.11
C GLY A 65 -10.70 -15.53 2.57
N LYS A 66 -10.58 -15.73 1.26
CA LYS A 66 -9.40 -16.32 0.61
C LYS A 66 -8.41 -15.29 0.09
N GLU A 67 -8.78 -14.01 0.09
CA GLU A 67 -7.99 -12.89 -0.45
C GLU A 67 -6.58 -12.86 0.13
N PHE A 68 -6.47 -13.09 1.44
CA PHE A 68 -5.17 -13.16 2.10
C PHE A 68 -4.30 -14.30 1.56
N LEU A 69 -4.88 -15.48 1.37
CA LEU A 69 -4.15 -16.65 0.88
C LEU A 69 -3.66 -16.43 -0.55
N VAL A 70 -4.52 -15.85 -1.40
CA VAL A 70 -4.17 -15.52 -2.79
C VAL A 70 -3.03 -14.52 -2.82
N ALA A 71 -3.16 -13.38 -2.14
CA ALA A 71 -2.12 -12.37 -2.13
C ALA A 71 -0.80 -12.87 -1.50
N ASN A 72 -0.90 -13.68 -0.45
CA ASN A 72 0.27 -14.25 0.22
C ASN A 72 1.04 -15.24 -0.67
N SER A 73 0.33 -15.98 -1.53
CA SER A 73 0.96 -16.92 -2.46
C SER A 73 1.85 -16.25 -3.51
N TRP A 74 1.67 -14.96 -3.78
CA TRP A 74 2.50 -14.22 -4.73
C TRP A 74 3.89 -13.85 -4.19
N ASN A 75 4.08 -13.88 -2.88
CA ASN A 75 5.36 -13.53 -2.24
C ASN A 75 5.90 -12.14 -2.62
N LYS A 76 5.01 -11.17 -2.84
CA LYS A 76 5.34 -9.82 -3.33
C LYS A 76 5.25 -8.73 -2.27
N PHE A 77 4.65 -9.02 -1.12
CA PHE A 77 4.39 -8.06 -0.06
C PHE A 77 5.21 -8.36 1.19
N GLU A 78 5.73 -7.34 1.83
CA GLU A 78 6.38 -7.45 3.13
C GLU A 78 5.38 -7.56 4.29
N LEU A 79 4.18 -7.00 4.09
CA LEU A 79 3.09 -7.10 5.04
C LEU A 79 1.76 -7.21 4.30
N ILE A 80 0.93 -8.18 4.72
CA ILE A 80 -0.46 -8.29 4.28
C ILE A 80 -1.35 -8.24 5.52
N THR A 81 -2.18 -7.20 5.62
CA THR A 81 -3.17 -7.07 6.70
C THR A 81 -4.47 -7.72 6.28
N LYS A 82 -4.92 -8.71 7.07
CA LYS A 82 -6.22 -9.36 6.85
C LYS A 82 -7.36 -8.40 7.14
N SER A 83 -8.48 -8.53 6.43
CA SER A 83 -9.66 -7.66 6.61
C SER A 83 -10.18 -7.62 8.05
N LYS A 84 -10.20 -8.75 8.75
CA LYS A 84 -10.57 -8.82 10.16
C LYS A 84 -9.67 -8.04 11.12
N SER A 85 -8.44 -7.76 10.72
CA SER A 85 -7.47 -6.99 11.50
C SER A 85 -7.46 -5.50 11.14
N PHE A 86 -8.23 -5.11 10.14
CA PHE A 86 -8.26 -3.74 9.61
C PHE A 86 -8.56 -2.69 10.69
N TRP A 87 -9.54 -2.94 11.56
CA TRP A 87 -9.90 -2.02 12.62
C TRP A 87 -8.79 -1.82 13.65
N LYS A 88 -8.05 -2.88 13.98
CA LYS A 88 -6.86 -2.77 14.84
C LYS A 88 -5.80 -1.88 14.22
N LEU A 89 -5.53 -2.09 12.92
CA LEU A 89 -4.61 -1.27 12.16
C LEU A 89 -5.04 0.19 12.18
N LEU A 90 -6.31 0.47 11.90
CA LEU A 90 -6.82 1.84 11.78
C LEU A 90 -6.77 2.62 13.10
N ILE A 91 -7.09 1.95 14.23
CA ILE A 91 -7.10 2.59 15.56
C ILE A 91 -5.69 2.82 16.07
N LYS A 92 -4.79 1.84 15.95
CA LYS A 92 -3.43 1.89 16.48
C LYS A 92 -2.40 1.39 15.46
N PRO A 93 -2.17 2.13 14.35
CA PRO A 93 -1.32 1.66 13.27
C PRO A 93 0.11 1.33 13.73
N HIS A 94 0.73 2.19 14.55
CA HIS A 94 2.10 2.00 15.03
C HIS A 94 2.26 0.89 16.08
N SER A 95 1.17 0.47 16.73
CA SER A 95 1.17 -0.72 17.59
C SER A 95 0.89 -2.00 16.81
N PHE A 96 0.33 -1.87 15.61
CA PHE A 96 0.00 -3.01 14.75
C PHE A 96 1.22 -3.52 13.97
N ALA A 97 2.02 -2.61 13.45
CA ALA A 97 3.24 -2.93 12.71
C ALA A 97 4.21 -1.74 12.73
N ASP A 98 5.46 -2.02 12.38
CA ASP A 98 6.45 -0.97 12.14
C ASP A 98 6.20 -0.32 10.78
N TRP A 99 5.87 0.97 10.79
CA TRP A 99 5.58 1.76 9.60
C TRP A 99 6.71 2.74 9.31
N PRO A 100 7.24 2.77 8.08
CA PRO A 100 8.17 3.82 7.66
C PRO A 100 7.60 5.21 7.94
N LYS A 101 8.48 6.19 8.21
CA LYS A 101 8.06 7.56 8.46
C LYS A 101 7.39 8.24 7.27
N LYS A 102 7.67 7.75 6.06
CA LYS A 102 7.10 8.26 4.80
C LYS A 102 6.48 7.13 4.02
N GLY A 103 5.44 7.44 3.27
CA GLY A 103 4.78 6.47 2.42
C GLY A 103 3.67 7.07 1.60
N ILE A 104 3.08 6.21 0.78
CA ILE A 104 1.89 6.49 0.00
C ILE A 104 0.87 5.38 0.24
N VAL A 105 -0.41 5.73 0.23
CA VAL A 105 -1.53 4.79 0.23
C VAL A 105 -2.20 4.85 -1.13
N ILE A 106 -2.25 3.73 -1.83
CA ILE A 106 -2.85 3.59 -3.16
C ILE A 106 -4.15 2.82 -3.03
N PHE A 107 -5.26 3.46 -3.39
CA PHE A 107 -6.56 2.82 -3.45
C PHE A 107 -6.74 2.10 -4.80
N LEU A 108 -6.96 0.78 -4.75
CA LEU A 108 -7.25 -0.05 -5.93
C LEU A 108 -8.55 -0.84 -5.81
N GLY A 109 -9.25 -0.75 -4.69
CA GLY A 109 -10.53 -1.45 -4.50
C GLY A 109 -11.09 -1.28 -3.10
N GLY A 110 -12.39 -1.46 -2.97
CA GLY A 110 -13.14 -1.27 -1.74
C GLY A 110 -13.80 0.11 -1.64
N ASP A 111 -13.98 0.61 -0.44
CA ASP A 111 -14.45 1.98 -0.23
C ASP A 111 -13.26 2.94 -0.12
N GLN A 112 -13.26 3.97 -0.96
CA GLN A 112 -12.22 5.00 -1.01
C GLN A 112 -12.01 5.70 0.34
N PHE A 113 -13.06 5.78 1.17
CA PHE A 113 -12.97 6.38 2.50
C PHE A 113 -11.87 5.74 3.37
N TRP A 114 -11.72 4.43 3.29
CA TRP A 114 -10.72 3.70 4.09
C TRP A 114 -9.29 4.04 3.70
N SER A 115 -9.05 4.29 2.41
CA SER A 115 -7.70 4.69 1.95
C SER A 115 -7.33 6.07 2.45
N VAL A 116 -8.25 7.02 2.36
CA VAL A 116 -8.07 8.39 2.88
C VAL A 116 -7.83 8.38 4.38
N LEU A 117 -8.65 7.63 5.11
CA LEU A 117 -8.54 7.56 6.57
C LEU A 117 -7.24 6.91 7.02
N LEU A 118 -6.83 5.81 6.37
CA LEU A 118 -5.56 5.14 6.68
C LEU A 118 -4.36 6.03 6.34
N ALA A 119 -4.38 6.71 5.20
CA ALA A 119 -3.33 7.65 4.81
C ALA A 119 -3.16 8.76 5.86
N LYS A 120 -4.26 9.36 6.30
CA LYS A 120 -4.23 10.37 7.40
C LYS A 120 -3.70 9.79 8.71
N ARG A 121 -4.07 8.57 9.07
CA ARG A 121 -3.60 7.91 10.31
C ARG A 121 -2.10 7.62 10.28
N LEU A 122 -1.54 7.31 9.11
CA LEU A 122 -0.12 7.04 8.92
C LEU A 122 0.71 8.30 8.61
N GLY A 123 0.06 9.42 8.26
CA GLY A 123 0.74 10.62 7.77
C GLY A 123 1.32 10.44 6.36
N TYR A 124 0.66 9.63 5.52
CA TYR A 124 1.07 9.30 4.16
C TYR A 124 0.25 10.07 3.12
N LEU A 125 0.80 10.19 1.91
CA LEU A 125 0.04 10.66 0.75
C LEU A 125 -1.00 9.63 0.35
N ASN A 126 -2.12 10.08 -0.21
CA ASN A 126 -3.18 9.24 -0.74
C ASN A 126 -3.30 9.38 -2.26
N ILE A 127 -3.24 8.26 -2.96
CA ILE A 127 -3.50 8.17 -4.40
C ILE A 127 -4.74 7.30 -4.60
N THR A 128 -5.73 7.82 -5.30
CA THR A 128 -6.96 7.10 -5.61
C THR A 128 -7.03 6.78 -7.09
N TYR A 129 -7.12 5.49 -7.42
CA TYR A 129 -7.56 5.07 -8.74
C TYR A 129 -9.09 5.16 -8.81
N ALA A 130 -9.60 5.92 -9.76
CA ALA A 130 -11.04 6.15 -9.94
C ALA A 130 -11.48 5.71 -11.34
N GLU A 131 -12.27 4.65 -11.42
CA GLU A 131 -12.89 4.20 -12.67
C GLU A 131 -14.00 5.15 -13.13
N TRP A 132 -14.75 5.71 -12.18
CA TRP A 132 -15.93 6.55 -12.45
C TRP A 132 -15.87 7.89 -11.72
N VAL A 133 -15.88 7.85 -10.38
CA VAL A 133 -15.94 9.05 -9.55
C VAL A 133 -15.00 8.91 -8.35
N SER A 134 -14.22 9.95 -8.09
CA SER A 134 -13.56 10.09 -6.80
C SER A 134 -14.53 10.69 -5.79
N ARG A 135 -14.89 9.94 -4.75
CA ARG A 135 -15.85 10.39 -3.72
C ARG A 135 -15.26 11.43 -2.76
N TRP A 136 -13.93 11.43 -2.59
CA TRP A 136 -13.24 12.26 -1.60
C TRP A 136 -12.08 13.04 -2.22
N PRO A 137 -12.32 13.78 -3.34
CA PRO A 137 -11.23 14.45 -4.06
C PRO A 137 -10.49 15.47 -3.20
N GLN A 138 -11.18 16.14 -2.27
CA GLN A 138 -10.58 17.12 -1.37
C GLN A 138 -9.62 16.52 -0.31
N TRP A 139 -9.61 15.19 -0.16
CA TRP A 139 -8.78 14.47 0.79
C TRP A 139 -7.81 13.49 0.11
N THR A 140 -7.74 13.54 -1.19
CA THR A 140 -6.86 12.73 -2.02
C THR A 140 -5.78 13.64 -2.61
N ASP A 141 -4.53 13.24 -2.50
CA ASP A 141 -3.41 14.03 -3.02
C ASP A 141 -3.29 13.91 -4.54
N GLU A 142 -3.56 12.71 -5.09
CA GLU A 142 -3.54 12.44 -6.53
C GLU A 142 -4.69 11.51 -6.93
N ILE A 143 -5.27 11.76 -8.10
CA ILE A 143 -6.32 10.93 -8.70
C ILE A 143 -5.85 10.39 -10.03
N ALA A 144 -5.71 9.06 -10.11
CA ALA A 144 -5.50 8.36 -11.36
C ALA A 144 -6.87 7.97 -11.94
N ALA A 145 -7.28 8.63 -13.02
CA ALA A 145 -8.53 8.34 -13.70
C ALA A 145 -8.32 7.42 -14.90
N MET A 146 -9.29 6.55 -15.16
CA MET A 146 -9.35 5.79 -16.41
C MET A 146 -9.84 6.73 -17.53
N ASN A 147 -9.10 6.78 -18.65
CA ASN A 147 -9.48 7.53 -19.86
C ASN A 147 -10.37 6.67 -20.76
#